data_d037f1a7976c163b4df6f4c133ce9eb8
#
_entry.id   d037f1a7976c163b4df6f4c133ce9eb8
#
_cell.length_a   1.000
_cell.length_b   1.000
_cell.length_c   1.000
_cell.angle_alpha   90.00
_cell.angle_beta   90.00
_cell.angle_gamma   90.00
#
_symmetry.space_group_name_H-M   'P 1'
#
loop_
_entity.id
_entity.type
_entity.pdbx_description
1 polymer ?
#
loop_
_entity_poly.entity_id
_entity_poly.type
_entity_poly.pdbx_seq_one_letter_code
_entity_poly.pdbx_strand_id
1 'polypeptide(L)'
;MMDKTMLTERVNGMTWGWTGVRGTWTGAEAERSMEEMVKLGVNWAGIALAALQDTPQSTVIRYREHPTVTDDEVRFAIRKARSLGLKVCMKPVVNCANGTWRAHIGFFDEEVPGEPGWREWFAAYGDFIRHYARIAEEEGCEMLCVGCEMVQADKREAEWRELIASVRTIYSGLITYNCDKYQEERVTWWDAVDVLSSSGYYPLGEWERQLDRIEAVVKRWGKPFFFMEAGCPSREHSPQRPNDWSLPGAPSEEAQKRYYEDMFAACAKRGWVRGFMLWDWPARLYDASEAAANGDYCMYGKAAAEVVRRYYTAGEALAPAPAPAK
;
A
#
# COMPACT_ATOMS: atom_id res chain seq x y z
N MET A 1 7.85 -2.17 26.89
CA MET A 1 7.89 -1.31 25.68
C MET A 1 8.15 -2.22 24.50
N MET A 2 7.20 -2.39 23.58
CA MET A 2 7.50 -3.13 22.33
C MET A 2 8.59 -2.37 21.58
N ASP A 3 9.57 -3.09 21.08
CA ASP A 3 10.57 -2.54 20.19
C ASP A 3 9.87 -2.10 18.89
N LYS A 4 9.68 -0.80 18.72
CA LYS A 4 9.02 -0.20 17.55
C LYS A 4 9.87 -0.30 16.26
N THR A 5 11.04 -0.92 16.36
CA THR A 5 12.05 -0.92 15.28
C THR A 5 12.02 -2.18 14.41
N MET A 6 11.15 -3.15 14.69
CA MET A 6 11.10 -4.41 13.94
C MET A 6 9.68 -4.92 13.73
N LEU A 7 9.34 -5.27 12.50
CA LEU A 7 8.10 -5.96 12.16
C LEU A 7 8.18 -7.43 12.60
N THR A 8 7.65 -7.74 13.79
CA THR A 8 7.75 -9.08 14.40
C THR A 8 6.50 -9.93 14.20
N GLU A 9 5.39 -9.32 13.77
CA GLU A 9 4.10 -9.98 13.61
C GLU A 9 3.70 -10.13 12.14
N ARG A 10 2.63 -10.88 11.93
CA ARG A 10 2.00 -11.00 10.62
C ARG A 10 1.15 -9.76 10.32
N VAL A 11 1.27 -9.25 9.10
CA VAL A 11 0.42 -8.17 8.58
C VAL A 11 -0.80 -8.80 7.91
N ASN A 12 -1.89 -8.91 8.64
CA ASN A 12 -3.21 -9.23 8.11
C ASN A 12 -3.93 -7.92 7.81
N GLY A 13 -3.46 -7.21 6.78
CA GLY A 13 -3.83 -5.83 6.53
C GLY A 13 -4.83 -5.64 5.41
N MET A 14 -5.44 -4.47 5.42
CA MET A 14 -6.33 -3.99 4.37
C MET A 14 -6.04 -2.52 4.10
N THR A 15 -5.92 -2.14 2.84
CA THR A 15 -5.81 -0.73 2.44
C THR A 15 -7.19 -0.11 2.47
N TRP A 16 -7.37 0.94 3.29
CA TRP A 16 -8.63 1.62 3.48
C TRP A 16 -8.60 3.05 2.94
N GLY A 17 -9.68 3.46 2.31
CA GLY A 17 -9.98 4.85 2.00
C GLY A 17 -9.50 5.36 0.64
N TRP A 18 -8.82 4.55 -0.18
CA TRP A 18 -8.18 4.98 -1.43
C TRP A 18 -9.05 5.82 -2.37
N THR A 19 -10.30 5.43 -2.59
CA THR A 19 -11.23 6.16 -3.45
C THR A 19 -11.90 7.34 -2.77
N GLY A 20 -11.56 7.61 -1.50
CA GLY A 20 -12.15 8.69 -0.71
C GLY A 20 -11.72 10.06 -1.19
N VAL A 21 -12.69 10.98 -1.20
CA VAL A 21 -12.46 12.40 -1.45
C VAL A 21 -12.87 13.18 -0.21
N ARG A 22 -12.47 14.43 -0.13
CA ARG A 22 -12.78 15.33 0.99
C ARG A 22 -14.25 15.29 1.38
N GLY A 23 -14.53 15.05 2.64
CA GLY A 23 -15.87 14.89 3.20
C GLY A 23 -16.37 13.43 3.26
N THR A 24 -15.55 12.44 2.87
CA THR A 24 -15.99 11.03 2.83
C THR A 24 -15.44 10.15 3.93
N TRP A 25 -14.41 10.60 4.67
CA TRP A 25 -13.72 9.75 5.65
C TRP A 25 -14.24 9.87 7.08
N THR A 26 -15.28 10.62 7.30
CA THR A 26 -15.90 10.82 8.61
C THR A 26 -17.36 10.39 8.63
N GLY A 27 -17.90 10.21 9.85
CA GLY A 27 -19.32 9.86 10.06
C GLY A 27 -19.61 8.37 10.00
N ALA A 28 -20.88 8.04 10.17
CA ALA A 28 -21.34 6.67 10.40
C ALA A 28 -20.99 5.68 9.27
N GLU A 29 -20.96 6.15 8.01
CA GLU A 29 -20.61 5.28 6.87
C GLU A 29 -19.14 4.86 6.90
N ALA A 30 -18.22 5.81 7.18
CA ALA A 30 -16.80 5.53 7.31
C ALA A 30 -16.50 4.63 8.51
N GLU A 31 -17.17 4.87 9.63
CA GLU A 31 -17.06 4.02 10.84
C GLU A 31 -17.53 2.59 10.54
N ARG A 32 -18.73 2.44 9.98
CA ARG A 32 -19.27 1.14 9.56
C ARG A 32 -18.32 0.40 8.63
N SER A 33 -17.74 1.12 7.67
CA SER A 33 -16.79 0.51 6.72
C SER A 33 -15.61 -0.15 7.44
N MET A 34 -14.99 0.52 8.40
CA MET A 34 -13.90 -0.07 9.19
C MET A 34 -14.37 -1.22 10.08
N GLU A 35 -15.56 -1.10 10.67
CA GLU A 35 -16.14 -2.16 11.51
C GLU A 35 -16.41 -3.45 10.72
N GLU A 36 -16.89 -3.32 9.48
CA GLU A 36 -17.05 -4.46 8.56
C GLU A 36 -15.69 -5.08 8.17
N MET A 37 -14.69 -4.24 7.90
CA MET A 37 -13.34 -4.67 7.54
C MET A 37 -12.71 -5.54 8.66
N VAL A 38 -12.85 -5.15 9.90
CA VAL A 38 -12.28 -5.88 11.06
C VAL A 38 -12.84 -7.30 11.18
N LYS A 39 -14.08 -7.54 10.75
CA LYS A 39 -14.71 -8.88 10.80
C LYS A 39 -13.99 -9.93 9.94
N LEU A 40 -13.13 -9.48 9.02
CA LEU A 40 -12.28 -10.36 8.21
C LEU A 40 -11.02 -10.84 8.94
N GLY A 41 -10.80 -10.48 10.20
CA GLY A 41 -9.57 -10.81 10.93
C GLY A 41 -8.40 -9.88 10.61
N VAL A 42 -8.70 -8.68 10.10
CA VAL A 42 -7.72 -7.63 9.85
C VAL A 42 -7.13 -7.13 11.16
N ASN A 43 -5.80 -7.00 11.22
CA ASN A 43 -5.05 -6.44 12.36
C ASN A 43 -4.28 -5.16 12.00
N TRP A 44 -4.21 -4.80 10.71
CA TRP A 44 -3.56 -3.59 10.21
C TRP A 44 -4.45 -2.86 9.20
N ALA A 45 -4.57 -1.55 9.35
CA ALA A 45 -5.19 -0.67 8.36
C ALA A 45 -4.12 0.15 7.63
N GLY A 46 -4.04 0.02 6.31
CA GLY A 46 -3.29 0.92 5.45
C GLY A 46 -4.16 2.13 5.11
N ILE A 47 -3.97 3.25 5.78
CA ILE A 47 -4.73 4.49 5.50
C ILE A 47 -4.12 5.17 4.28
N ALA A 48 -4.77 5.00 3.11
CA ALA A 48 -4.25 5.47 1.84
C ALA A 48 -5.01 6.69 1.33
N LEU A 49 -4.32 7.81 1.18
CA LEU A 49 -4.86 9.03 0.59
C LEU A 49 -4.11 9.42 -0.68
N ALA A 50 -4.77 10.16 -1.57
CA ALA A 50 -4.17 10.67 -2.80
C ALA A 50 -3.99 12.20 -2.75
N ALA A 51 -2.74 12.65 -2.96
CA ALA A 51 -2.41 14.00 -3.38
C ALA A 51 -2.32 14.07 -4.90
N LEU A 52 -2.36 15.25 -5.47
CA LEU A 52 -2.34 15.45 -6.93
C LEU A 52 -1.21 16.38 -7.37
N GLN A 53 -0.53 16.01 -8.44
CA GLN A 53 0.23 16.91 -9.31
C GLN A 53 -0.41 16.91 -10.70
N ASP A 54 -0.23 17.96 -11.50
CA ASP A 54 -0.97 18.08 -12.77
C ASP A 54 -0.55 17.03 -13.79
N THR A 55 0.74 16.89 -14.02
CA THR A 55 1.34 15.98 -15.01
C THR A 55 2.54 15.26 -14.39
N PRO A 56 3.10 14.22 -15.02
CA PRO A 56 4.32 13.56 -14.55
C PRO A 56 5.53 14.48 -14.36
N GLN A 57 5.56 15.63 -15.06
CA GLN A 57 6.64 16.61 -14.98
C GLN A 57 6.33 17.82 -14.08
N SER A 58 5.19 17.81 -13.39
CA SER A 58 4.84 18.86 -12.44
C SER A 58 5.61 18.71 -11.14
N THR A 59 6.12 19.81 -10.60
CA THR A 59 6.83 19.85 -9.31
C THR A 59 5.98 20.43 -8.17
N VAL A 60 4.71 20.74 -8.43
CA VAL A 60 3.74 21.20 -7.43
C VAL A 60 2.83 20.03 -7.04
N ILE A 61 2.82 19.68 -5.75
CA ILE A 61 1.98 18.61 -5.19
C ILE A 61 0.91 19.25 -4.30
N ARG A 62 -0.35 19.09 -4.69
CA ARG A 62 -1.52 19.61 -3.97
C ARG A 62 -2.10 18.53 -3.07
N TYR A 63 -2.01 18.72 -1.76
CA TYR A 63 -2.52 17.79 -0.76
C TYR A 63 -3.35 18.46 0.36
N ARG A 64 -3.51 19.79 0.29
CA ARG A 64 -4.28 20.58 1.28
C ARG A 64 -5.61 21.09 0.75
N GLU A 65 -5.98 20.70 -0.44
CA GLU A 65 -7.19 21.14 -1.13
C GLU A 65 -7.99 19.96 -1.70
N HIS A 66 -9.22 20.25 -2.10
CA HIS A 66 -10.05 19.24 -2.78
C HIS A 66 -9.34 18.73 -4.06
N PRO A 67 -9.36 17.43 -4.36
CA PRO A 67 -10.17 16.38 -3.73
C PRO A 67 -9.51 15.68 -2.52
N THR A 68 -8.25 15.98 -2.19
CA THR A 68 -7.55 15.33 -1.08
C THR A 68 -8.32 15.52 0.24
N VAL A 69 -8.49 14.44 0.98
CA VAL A 69 -9.09 14.45 2.32
C VAL A 69 -8.36 15.40 3.26
N THR A 70 -9.05 15.96 4.24
CA THR A 70 -8.45 16.90 5.21
C THR A 70 -7.59 16.15 6.25
N ASP A 71 -6.71 16.89 6.92
CA ASP A 71 -5.93 16.36 8.04
C ASP A 71 -6.83 15.82 9.16
N ASP A 72 -7.97 16.49 9.41
CA ASP A 72 -8.95 16.05 10.42
C ASP A 72 -9.60 14.72 10.04
N GLU A 73 -9.91 14.53 8.75
CA GLU A 73 -10.41 13.25 8.23
C GLU A 73 -9.37 12.14 8.35
N VAL A 74 -8.10 12.45 8.05
CA VAL A 74 -6.99 11.49 8.24
C VAL A 74 -6.85 11.09 9.71
N ARG A 75 -6.84 12.07 10.61
CA ARG A 75 -6.77 11.82 12.06
C ARG A 75 -7.97 11.02 12.56
N PHE A 76 -9.16 11.34 12.08
CA PHE A 76 -10.37 10.57 12.39
C PHE A 76 -10.23 9.10 11.99
N ALA A 77 -9.79 8.84 10.75
CA ALA A 77 -9.60 7.48 10.24
C ALA A 77 -8.56 6.69 11.06
N ILE A 78 -7.43 7.32 11.41
CA ILE A 78 -6.39 6.70 12.24
C ILE A 78 -6.96 6.36 13.63
N ARG A 79 -7.64 7.32 14.28
CA ARG A 79 -8.22 7.12 15.63
C ARG A 79 -9.30 6.06 15.63
N LYS A 80 -10.16 6.02 14.60
CA LYS A 80 -11.18 4.96 14.45
C LYS A 80 -10.53 3.59 14.28
N ALA A 81 -9.54 3.45 13.38
CA ALA A 81 -8.81 2.19 13.22
C ALA A 81 -8.20 1.71 14.54
N ARG A 82 -7.53 2.60 15.28
CA ARG A 82 -6.93 2.29 16.58
C ARG A 82 -7.96 1.91 17.64
N SER A 83 -9.14 2.57 17.67
CA SER A 83 -10.22 2.24 18.58
C SER A 83 -10.79 0.83 18.35
N LEU A 84 -10.63 0.30 17.13
CA LEU A 84 -10.98 -1.07 16.75
C LEU A 84 -9.83 -2.07 16.99
N GLY A 85 -8.73 -1.63 17.61
CA GLY A 85 -7.56 -2.47 17.90
C GLY A 85 -6.62 -2.69 16.73
N LEU A 86 -6.79 -1.96 15.62
CA LEU A 86 -5.92 -2.07 14.45
C LEU A 86 -4.63 -1.27 14.65
N LYS A 87 -3.52 -1.81 14.13
CA LYS A 87 -2.31 -1.04 13.85
C LYS A 87 -2.49 -0.28 12.54
N VAL A 88 -1.80 0.84 12.41
CA VAL A 88 -1.96 1.73 11.26
C VAL A 88 -0.66 1.90 10.50
N CYS A 89 -0.73 1.69 9.19
CA CYS A 89 0.26 2.16 8.23
C CYS A 89 -0.28 3.38 7.50
N MET A 90 0.35 4.54 7.71
CA MET A 90 0.03 5.74 6.95
C MET A 90 0.63 5.64 5.56
N LYS A 91 -0.20 5.78 4.51
CA LYS A 91 0.20 5.61 3.10
C LYS A 91 -0.21 6.81 2.25
N PRO A 92 0.53 7.95 2.31
CA PRO A 92 0.30 9.06 1.41
C PRO A 92 0.83 8.75 0.02
N VAL A 93 -0.01 8.96 -1.01
CA VAL A 93 0.30 8.66 -2.42
C VAL A 93 0.11 9.91 -3.26
N VAL A 94 1.00 10.15 -4.23
CA VAL A 94 0.84 11.18 -5.25
C VAL A 94 0.35 10.57 -6.56
N ASN A 95 -0.63 11.20 -7.21
CA ASN A 95 -1.13 10.85 -8.54
C ASN A 95 -1.06 12.05 -9.48
N CYS A 96 -1.09 11.79 -10.79
CA CYS A 96 -1.22 12.86 -11.78
C CYS A 96 -2.69 13.12 -12.10
N ALA A 97 -3.09 14.39 -12.03
CA ALA A 97 -4.48 14.80 -12.29
C ALA A 97 -4.93 14.55 -13.74
N ASN A 98 -3.97 14.47 -14.67
CA ASN A 98 -4.23 14.14 -16.06
C ASN A 98 -4.47 12.64 -16.31
N GLY A 99 -4.51 11.81 -15.26
CA GLY A 99 -4.73 10.36 -15.35
C GLY A 99 -3.49 9.53 -15.70
N THR A 100 -2.33 10.16 -15.91
CA THR A 100 -1.09 9.40 -16.11
C THR A 100 -0.69 8.71 -14.80
N TRP A 101 -0.34 7.43 -14.89
CA TRP A 101 0.08 6.67 -13.73
C TRP A 101 1.37 7.25 -13.11
N ARG A 102 1.43 7.36 -11.79
CA ARG A 102 2.55 7.93 -11.02
C ARG A 102 3.91 7.31 -11.32
N ALA A 103 3.96 6.07 -11.79
CA ALA A 103 5.18 5.42 -12.22
C ALA A 103 5.94 6.18 -13.33
N HIS A 104 5.23 7.04 -14.08
CA HIS A 104 5.80 7.87 -15.14
C HIS A 104 6.26 9.26 -14.65
N ILE A 105 6.11 9.57 -13.36
CA ILE A 105 6.68 10.80 -12.78
C ILE A 105 8.19 10.73 -12.99
N GLY A 106 8.72 11.67 -13.77
CA GLY A 106 10.12 11.62 -14.17
C GLY A 106 10.58 12.90 -14.83
N PHE A 107 11.87 13.18 -14.67
CA PHE A 107 12.56 14.37 -15.16
C PHE A 107 13.87 13.95 -15.83
N PHE A 108 14.58 14.89 -16.45
CA PHE A 108 15.92 14.64 -16.94
C PHE A 108 16.84 14.22 -15.78
N ASP A 109 17.79 13.32 -16.07
CA ASP A 109 18.73 12.85 -15.05
C ASP A 109 19.70 13.95 -14.60
N GLU A 110 20.04 14.86 -15.53
CA GLU A 110 20.84 16.06 -15.26
C GLU A 110 19.95 17.32 -15.26
N GLU A 111 20.36 18.35 -14.54
CA GLU A 111 19.65 19.63 -14.54
C GLU A 111 19.71 20.28 -15.92
N VAL A 112 18.54 20.64 -16.46
CA VAL A 112 18.38 21.37 -17.72
C VAL A 112 17.85 22.76 -17.40
N PRO A 113 18.55 23.85 -17.78
CA PRO A 113 18.11 25.21 -17.49
C PRO A 113 16.72 25.51 -18.03
N GLY A 114 15.83 25.96 -17.14
CA GLY A 114 14.45 26.30 -17.48
C GLY A 114 13.46 25.12 -17.49
N GLU A 115 13.93 23.91 -17.30
CA GLU A 115 13.08 22.73 -17.16
C GLU A 115 12.92 22.32 -15.69
N PRO A 116 11.75 21.77 -15.30
CA PRO A 116 11.56 21.20 -13.98
C PRO A 116 12.48 20.00 -13.77
N GLY A 117 12.96 19.77 -12.56
CA GLY A 117 13.93 18.74 -12.26
C GLY A 117 13.61 17.94 -11.00
N TRP A 118 14.41 16.89 -10.78
CA TRP A 118 14.29 16.01 -9.62
C TRP A 118 14.43 16.75 -8.31
N ARG A 119 15.30 17.74 -8.23
CA ARG A 119 15.53 18.51 -7.00
C ARG A 119 14.28 19.25 -6.55
N GLU A 120 13.60 19.96 -7.46
CA GLU A 120 12.37 20.68 -7.17
C GLU A 120 11.25 19.71 -6.81
N TRP A 121 11.17 18.60 -7.54
CA TRP A 121 10.16 17.59 -7.26
C TRP A 121 10.36 16.95 -5.89
N PHE A 122 11.57 16.48 -5.55
CA PHE A 122 11.85 15.88 -4.25
C PHE A 122 11.71 16.88 -3.09
N ALA A 123 11.93 18.18 -3.32
CA ALA A 123 11.63 19.21 -2.33
C ALA A 123 10.12 19.25 -2.02
N ALA A 124 9.26 19.34 -3.04
CA ALA A 124 7.81 19.35 -2.88
C ALA A 124 7.26 18.01 -2.36
N TYR A 125 7.77 16.89 -2.88
CA TYR A 125 7.41 15.55 -2.42
C TYR A 125 7.84 15.33 -0.96
N GLY A 126 9.01 15.80 -0.60
CA GLY A 126 9.51 15.78 0.78
C GLY A 126 8.61 16.57 1.73
N ASP A 127 8.13 17.75 1.34
CA ASP A 127 7.19 18.52 2.16
C ASP A 127 5.87 17.76 2.37
N PHE A 128 5.36 17.13 1.33
CA PHE A 128 4.18 16.28 1.38
C PHE A 128 4.37 15.08 2.32
N ILE A 129 5.44 14.31 2.19
CA ILE A 129 5.69 13.13 3.03
C ILE A 129 5.98 13.55 4.48
N ARG A 130 6.76 14.59 4.73
CA ARG A 130 7.02 15.10 6.09
C ARG A 130 5.76 15.63 6.78
N HIS A 131 4.82 16.19 6.01
CA HIS A 131 3.52 16.61 6.58
C HIS A 131 2.78 15.40 7.16
N TYR A 132 2.62 14.30 6.40
CA TYR A 132 1.94 13.11 6.88
C TYR A 132 2.78 12.30 7.88
N ALA A 133 4.10 12.41 7.85
CA ALA A 133 4.97 11.84 8.88
C ALA A 133 4.69 12.47 10.27
N ARG A 134 4.44 13.79 10.34
CA ARG A 134 4.04 14.47 11.60
C ARG A 134 2.69 13.94 12.10
N ILE A 135 1.71 13.82 11.21
CA ILE A 135 0.39 13.26 11.59
C ILE A 135 0.56 11.82 12.07
N ALA A 136 1.36 11.00 11.37
CA ALA A 136 1.62 9.62 11.75
C ALA A 136 2.29 9.52 13.13
N GLU A 137 3.25 10.38 13.45
CA GLU A 137 3.89 10.44 14.76
C GLU A 137 2.91 10.87 15.84
N GLU A 138 2.19 11.97 15.63
CA GLU A 138 1.24 12.54 16.59
C GLU A 138 0.09 11.57 16.91
N GLU A 139 -0.40 10.84 15.93
CA GLU A 139 -1.48 9.84 16.10
C GLU A 139 -0.95 8.44 16.46
N GLY A 140 0.36 8.27 16.53
CA GLY A 140 1.01 7.02 16.96
C GLY A 140 0.87 5.88 15.95
N CYS A 141 0.89 6.14 14.65
CA CYS A 141 0.91 5.10 13.63
C CYS A 141 2.16 4.22 13.78
N GLU A 142 2.01 2.93 13.55
CA GLU A 142 3.12 1.97 13.67
C GLU A 142 4.04 1.97 12.45
N MET A 143 3.51 2.35 11.26
CA MET A 143 4.28 2.35 10.01
C MET A 143 3.92 3.55 9.13
N LEU A 144 4.92 4.03 8.38
CA LEU A 144 4.76 5.04 7.33
C LEU A 144 5.33 4.51 6.02
N CYS A 145 4.52 4.52 4.96
CA CYS A 145 4.95 4.24 3.60
C CYS A 145 5.38 5.56 2.93
N VAL A 146 6.68 5.70 2.65
CA VAL A 146 7.24 6.96 2.13
C VAL A 146 7.11 7.14 0.62
N GLY A 147 6.62 6.14 -0.09
CA GLY A 147 6.37 6.22 -1.54
C GLY A 147 5.67 4.98 -2.07
N CYS A 148 4.98 5.12 -3.18
CA CYS A 148 4.18 4.07 -3.79
C CYS A 148 4.39 4.05 -5.31
N GLU A 149 4.98 2.97 -5.83
CA GLU A 149 5.12 2.67 -7.27
C GLU A 149 5.78 3.79 -8.09
N MET A 150 6.84 4.39 -7.56
CA MET A 150 7.55 5.53 -8.16
C MET A 150 8.64 5.07 -9.13
N VAL A 151 8.30 4.23 -10.11
CA VAL A 151 9.24 3.45 -10.96
C VAL A 151 10.38 4.28 -11.58
N GLN A 152 10.09 5.48 -12.08
CA GLN A 152 11.13 6.34 -12.64
C GLN A 152 11.99 7.01 -11.56
N ALA A 153 11.43 7.25 -10.37
CA ALA A 153 12.15 7.82 -9.24
C ALA A 153 12.98 6.78 -8.47
N ASP A 154 12.72 5.48 -8.60
CA ASP A 154 13.42 4.41 -7.85
C ASP A 154 14.95 4.49 -7.98
N LYS A 155 15.44 4.94 -9.13
CA LYS A 155 16.88 5.13 -9.42
C LYS A 155 17.52 6.33 -8.70
N ARG A 156 16.71 7.20 -8.10
CA ARG A 156 17.17 8.44 -7.43
C ARG A 156 17.56 8.14 -5.97
N GLU A 157 18.56 7.26 -5.80
CA GLU A 157 18.98 6.75 -4.49
C GLU A 157 19.36 7.86 -3.50
N ALA A 158 20.11 8.86 -3.94
CA ALA A 158 20.57 9.94 -3.07
C ALA A 158 19.40 10.75 -2.49
N GLU A 159 18.45 11.09 -3.34
CA GLU A 159 17.26 11.87 -2.96
C GLU A 159 16.32 11.04 -2.06
N TRP A 160 16.14 9.75 -2.31
CA TRP A 160 15.37 8.88 -1.40
C TRP A 160 16.03 8.76 -0.03
N ARG A 161 17.36 8.58 0.03
CA ARG A 161 18.10 8.53 1.30
C ARG A 161 17.96 9.84 2.09
N GLU A 162 18.07 10.98 1.42
CA GLU A 162 17.89 12.30 2.03
C GLU A 162 16.45 12.47 2.57
N LEU A 163 15.44 12.12 1.77
CA LEU A 163 14.05 12.16 2.19
C LEU A 163 13.82 11.28 3.42
N ILE A 164 14.26 10.01 3.39
CA ILE A 164 14.07 9.07 4.49
C ILE A 164 14.80 9.56 5.75
N ALA A 165 16.02 10.07 5.62
CA ALA A 165 16.76 10.67 6.75
C ALA A 165 16.00 11.85 7.36
N SER A 166 15.41 12.72 6.51
CA SER A 166 14.58 13.83 6.98
C SER A 166 13.29 13.36 7.69
N VAL A 167 12.66 12.30 7.20
CA VAL A 167 11.47 11.68 7.84
C VAL A 167 11.84 11.11 9.21
N ARG A 168 13.01 10.48 9.35
CA ARG A 168 13.51 9.94 10.63
C ARG A 168 13.68 11.00 11.72
N THR A 169 13.86 12.27 11.38
CA THR A 169 13.90 13.36 12.38
C THR A 169 12.52 13.70 12.95
N ILE A 170 11.45 13.20 12.33
CA ILE A 170 10.06 13.54 12.64
C ILE A 170 9.29 12.30 13.14
N TYR A 171 9.54 11.14 12.54
CA TYR A 171 8.77 9.92 12.75
C TYR A 171 9.63 8.79 13.31
N SER A 172 9.18 8.22 14.42
CA SER A 172 9.90 7.19 15.19
C SER A 172 9.48 5.75 14.88
N GLY A 173 8.38 5.55 14.13
CA GLY A 173 7.88 4.22 13.77
C GLY A 173 8.61 3.58 12.59
N LEU A 174 8.09 2.45 12.12
CA LEU A 174 8.63 1.73 10.97
C LEU A 174 8.45 2.52 9.68
N ILE A 175 9.47 2.54 8.84
CA ILE A 175 9.41 3.11 7.48
C ILE A 175 9.45 1.98 6.45
N THR A 176 8.59 2.07 5.44
CA THR A 176 8.58 1.18 4.28
C THR A 176 8.41 2.00 2.99
N TYR A 177 8.69 1.36 1.86
CA TYR A 177 8.43 1.87 0.51
C TYR A 177 7.66 0.81 -0.28
N ASN A 178 6.54 1.20 -0.90
CA ASN A 178 5.77 0.31 -1.77
C ASN A 178 6.35 0.30 -3.18
N CYS A 179 7.29 -0.59 -3.43
CA CYS A 179 7.86 -0.81 -4.75
C CYS A 179 6.78 -1.34 -5.72
N ASP A 180 6.81 -0.94 -6.98
CA ASP A 180 5.98 -1.59 -7.98
C ASP A 180 6.44 -3.04 -8.21
N LYS A 181 5.48 -3.92 -8.59
CA LYS A 181 5.80 -5.31 -8.95
C LYS A 181 6.88 -5.37 -10.03
N TYR A 182 7.74 -6.37 -9.97
CA TYR A 182 8.87 -6.59 -10.87
C TYR A 182 10.02 -5.57 -10.76
N GLN A 183 9.96 -4.59 -9.83
CA GLN A 183 11.00 -3.56 -9.66
C GLN A 183 11.87 -3.78 -8.42
N GLU A 184 11.55 -4.74 -7.57
CA GLU A 184 12.16 -4.92 -6.24
C GLU A 184 13.68 -5.05 -6.29
N GLU A 185 14.22 -5.66 -7.35
CA GLU A 185 15.68 -5.83 -7.57
C GLU A 185 16.38 -4.52 -7.96
N ARG A 186 15.64 -3.53 -8.47
CA ARG A 186 16.18 -2.26 -8.95
C ARG A 186 16.35 -1.22 -7.84
N VAL A 187 15.65 -1.36 -6.75
CA VAL A 187 15.78 -0.45 -5.60
C VAL A 187 17.10 -0.76 -4.89
N THR A 188 18.04 0.18 -4.92
CA THR A 188 19.39 0.03 -4.35
C THR A 188 19.53 0.55 -2.93
N TRP A 189 18.48 1.15 -2.38
CA TRP A 189 18.44 1.82 -1.09
C TRP A 189 17.49 1.14 -0.07
N TRP A 190 17.22 -0.15 -0.22
CA TRP A 190 16.41 -0.90 0.73
C TRP A 190 16.93 -0.90 2.17
N ASP A 191 18.24 -0.68 2.35
CA ASP A 191 18.82 -0.52 3.69
C ASP A 191 18.35 0.73 4.43
N ALA A 192 17.86 1.77 3.73
CA ALA A 192 17.35 3.01 4.32
C ALA A 192 15.97 2.86 4.97
N VAL A 193 15.17 1.86 4.57
CA VAL A 193 13.86 1.55 5.19
C VAL A 193 13.97 0.39 6.17
N ASP A 194 12.95 0.18 7.03
CA ASP A 194 12.94 -0.90 8.02
C ASP A 194 12.34 -2.19 7.49
N VAL A 195 11.36 -2.05 6.59
CA VAL A 195 10.57 -3.15 6.03
C VAL A 195 10.53 -3.01 4.52
N LEU A 196 10.82 -4.10 3.81
CA LEU A 196 10.65 -4.17 2.37
C LEU A 196 9.17 -4.40 2.06
N SER A 197 8.65 -3.67 1.08
CA SER A 197 7.31 -3.97 0.58
C SER A 197 7.17 -3.70 -0.92
N SER A 198 6.26 -4.41 -1.56
CA SER A 198 5.95 -4.21 -2.97
C SER A 198 4.48 -4.48 -3.29
N SER A 199 4.07 -4.12 -4.50
CA SER A 199 2.78 -4.50 -5.06
C SER A 199 2.81 -5.93 -5.58
N GLY A 200 1.81 -6.75 -5.23
CA GLY A 200 1.70 -8.16 -5.57
C GLY A 200 0.52 -8.45 -6.52
N TYR A 201 0.43 -7.75 -7.63
CA TYR A 201 -0.60 -8.00 -8.65
C TYR A 201 -0.08 -8.96 -9.72
N TYR A 202 0.26 -10.18 -9.31
CA TYR A 202 0.73 -11.21 -10.25
C TYR A 202 -0.43 -12.00 -10.84
N PRO A 203 -0.37 -12.35 -12.13
CA PRO A 203 -1.39 -13.20 -12.74
C PRO A 203 -1.59 -14.53 -11.99
N LEU A 204 -2.80 -15.06 -12.04
CA LEU A 204 -3.13 -16.37 -11.49
C LEU A 204 -2.15 -17.43 -12.00
N GLY A 205 -1.55 -18.20 -11.09
CA GLY A 205 -0.55 -19.24 -11.38
C GLY A 205 0.89 -18.73 -11.50
N GLU A 206 1.13 -17.40 -11.42
CA GLU A 206 2.49 -16.83 -11.51
C GLU A 206 3.13 -16.56 -10.13
N TRP A 207 2.37 -16.66 -9.06
CA TRP A 207 2.82 -16.29 -7.71
C TRP A 207 4.09 -17.03 -7.27
N GLU A 208 4.18 -18.34 -7.45
CA GLU A 208 5.36 -19.13 -7.04
C GLU A 208 6.64 -18.61 -7.69
N ARG A 209 6.62 -18.35 -9.00
CA ARG A 209 7.76 -17.85 -9.76
C ARG A 209 8.18 -16.44 -9.28
N GLN A 210 7.23 -15.58 -8.97
CA GLN A 210 7.53 -14.24 -8.49
C GLN A 210 8.05 -14.26 -7.05
N LEU A 211 7.54 -15.13 -6.21
CA LEU A 211 8.03 -15.32 -4.85
C LEU A 211 9.49 -15.81 -4.85
N ASP A 212 9.88 -16.71 -5.76
CA ASP A 212 11.29 -17.15 -5.91
C ASP A 212 12.21 -15.97 -6.23
N ARG A 213 11.78 -15.06 -7.11
CA ARG A 213 12.51 -13.84 -7.48
C ARG A 213 12.64 -12.87 -6.29
N ILE A 214 11.54 -12.60 -5.59
CA ILE A 214 11.50 -11.69 -4.44
C ILE A 214 12.31 -12.25 -3.27
N GLU A 215 12.31 -13.58 -3.07
CA GLU A 215 13.08 -14.21 -2.01
C GLU A 215 14.58 -13.88 -2.09
N ALA A 216 15.13 -13.79 -3.30
CA ALA A 216 16.52 -13.37 -3.50
C ALA A 216 16.78 -11.95 -2.99
N VAL A 217 15.83 -11.02 -3.21
CA VAL A 217 15.88 -9.64 -2.69
C VAL A 217 15.81 -9.64 -1.17
N VAL A 218 14.85 -10.37 -0.60
CA VAL A 218 14.67 -10.48 0.86
C VAL A 218 15.92 -11.05 1.53
N LYS A 219 16.51 -12.10 0.98
CA LYS A 219 17.75 -12.70 1.47
C LYS A 219 18.94 -11.73 1.39
N ARG A 220 19.04 -10.99 0.28
CA ARG A 220 20.11 -10.00 0.08
C ARG A 220 20.10 -8.91 1.15
N TRP A 221 18.92 -8.41 1.49
CA TRP A 221 18.76 -7.27 2.39
C TRP A 221 18.51 -7.65 3.85
N GLY A 222 18.12 -8.92 4.13
CA GLY A 222 17.90 -9.44 5.47
C GLY A 222 16.82 -8.73 6.28
N LYS A 223 15.84 -8.11 5.61
CA LYS A 223 14.76 -7.35 6.24
C LYS A 223 13.42 -8.05 6.09
N PRO A 224 12.45 -7.80 7.00
CA PRO A 224 11.08 -8.29 6.83
C PRO A 224 10.47 -7.79 5.52
N PHE A 225 9.62 -8.62 4.92
CA PHE A 225 8.91 -8.30 3.68
C PHE A 225 7.41 -8.58 3.80
N PHE A 226 6.58 -7.71 3.27
CA PHE A 226 5.15 -7.94 3.06
C PHE A 226 4.67 -7.28 1.77
N PHE A 227 3.52 -7.71 1.26
CA PHE A 227 2.90 -7.05 0.11
C PHE A 227 2.08 -5.85 0.58
N MET A 228 2.53 -4.62 0.27
CA MET A 228 1.82 -3.37 0.59
C MET A 228 0.56 -3.19 -0.25
N GLU A 229 0.48 -3.85 -1.39
CA GLU A 229 -0.70 -3.98 -2.21
C GLU A 229 -0.76 -5.39 -2.77
N ALA A 230 -1.93 -6.01 -2.73
CA ALA A 230 -2.25 -7.22 -3.46
C ALA A 230 -3.76 -7.35 -3.57
N GLY A 231 -4.26 -7.74 -4.73
CA GLY A 231 -5.69 -7.86 -4.93
C GLY A 231 -6.05 -8.16 -6.37
N CYS A 232 -7.34 -8.34 -6.59
CA CYS A 232 -7.90 -8.63 -7.90
C CYS A 232 -9.32 -8.08 -7.98
N PRO A 233 -9.69 -7.37 -9.05
CA PRO A 233 -11.08 -6.99 -9.28
C PRO A 233 -12.00 -8.21 -9.39
N SER A 234 -13.26 -8.04 -9.01
CA SER A 234 -14.28 -9.09 -9.09
C SER A 234 -14.86 -9.18 -10.52
N ARG A 235 -14.01 -9.58 -11.50
CA ARG A 235 -14.37 -9.70 -12.93
C ARG A 235 -13.78 -10.95 -13.56
N GLU A 236 -14.43 -11.49 -14.60
CA GLU A 236 -14.09 -12.76 -15.24
C GLU A 236 -12.63 -12.89 -15.67
N HIS A 237 -12.02 -11.80 -16.21
CA HIS A 237 -10.66 -11.84 -16.75
C HIS A 237 -9.60 -11.21 -15.83
N SER A 238 -10.00 -10.65 -14.69
CA SER A 238 -9.11 -9.98 -13.76
C SER A 238 -8.01 -10.86 -13.17
N PRO A 239 -8.21 -12.18 -12.90
CA PRO A 239 -7.13 -13.02 -12.41
C PRO A 239 -5.90 -13.09 -13.30
N GLN A 240 -6.03 -12.82 -14.61
CA GLN A 240 -4.90 -12.79 -15.54
C GLN A 240 -4.23 -11.40 -15.63
N ARG A 241 -4.92 -10.35 -15.23
CA ARG A 241 -4.45 -8.95 -15.22
C ARG A 241 -4.96 -8.22 -13.97
N PRO A 242 -4.54 -8.63 -12.79
CA PRO A 242 -5.16 -8.16 -11.53
C PRO A 242 -4.95 -6.67 -11.24
N ASN A 243 -4.03 -6.00 -11.92
CA ASN A 243 -3.79 -4.57 -11.80
C ASN A 243 -4.39 -3.73 -12.95
N ASP A 244 -5.19 -4.31 -13.83
CA ASP A 244 -5.79 -3.59 -14.96
C ASP A 244 -7.20 -3.10 -14.61
N TRP A 245 -7.32 -1.80 -14.34
CA TRP A 245 -8.57 -1.15 -13.99
C TRP A 245 -9.53 -0.99 -15.17
N SER A 246 -9.04 -1.12 -16.41
CA SER A 246 -9.81 -0.95 -17.63
C SER A 246 -10.37 -2.26 -18.18
N LEU A 247 -10.10 -3.39 -17.53
CA LEU A 247 -10.52 -4.71 -18.00
C LEU A 247 -12.02 -4.78 -18.23
N PRO A 248 -12.45 -5.07 -19.46
CA PRO A 248 -13.83 -5.43 -19.72
C PRO A 248 -14.11 -6.82 -19.12
N GLY A 249 -15.35 -7.11 -18.84
CA GLY A 249 -15.78 -8.41 -18.33
C GLY A 249 -16.95 -8.24 -17.39
N ALA A 250 -17.76 -9.29 -17.29
CA ALA A 250 -18.84 -9.32 -16.33
C ALA A 250 -18.29 -9.43 -14.89
N PRO A 251 -19.01 -8.90 -13.90
CA PRO A 251 -18.69 -9.18 -12.51
C PRO A 251 -18.62 -10.68 -12.23
N SER A 252 -17.61 -11.10 -11.45
CA SER A 252 -17.38 -12.51 -11.13
C SER A 252 -16.73 -12.65 -9.77
N GLU A 253 -17.51 -12.98 -8.76
CA GLU A 253 -17.00 -13.29 -7.43
C GLU A 253 -16.11 -14.52 -7.42
N GLU A 254 -16.42 -15.53 -8.22
CA GLU A 254 -15.63 -16.75 -8.30
C GLU A 254 -14.23 -16.51 -8.88
N ALA A 255 -14.10 -15.62 -9.87
CA ALA A 255 -12.80 -15.24 -10.41
C ALA A 255 -11.93 -14.56 -9.33
N GLN A 256 -12.49 -13.61 -8.59
CA GLN A 256 -11.82 -12.95 -7.48
C GLN A 256 -11.43 -13.95 -6.37
N LYS A 257 -12.35 -14.80 -5.96
CA LYS A 257 -12.12 -15.83 -4.94
C LYS A 257 -10.94 -16.75 -5.32
N ARG A 258 -10.94 -17.31 -6.53
CA ARG A 258 -9.85 -18.16 -7.04
C ARG A 258 -8.51 -17.47 -7.03
N TYR A 259 -8.47 -16.19 -7.35
CA TYR A 259 -7.24 -15.40 -7.28
C TYR A 259 -6.68 -15.34 -5.85
N TYR A 260 -7.51 -15.05 -4.87
CA TYR A 260 -7.07 -15.01 -3.46
C TYR A 260 -6.66 -16.39 -2.94
N GLU A 261 -7.34 -17.45 -3.34
CA GLU A 261 -6.96 -18.84 -2.99
C GLU A 261 -5.56 -19.19 -3.52
N ASP A 262 -5.26 -18.88 -4.80
CA ASP A 262 -3.95 -19.11 -5.41
C ASP A 262 -2.84 -18.29 -4.72
N MET A 263 -3.07 -16.99 -4.56
CA MET A 263 -2.16 -16.08 -3.90
C MET A 263 -1.78 -16.55 -2.50
N PHE A 264 -2.78 -16.86 -1.67
CA PHE A 264 -2.54 -17.30 -0.30
C PHE A 264 -1.89 -18.66 -0.22
N ALA A 265 -2.27 -19.61 -1.09
CA ALA A 265 -1.66 -20.94 -1.15
C ALA A 265 -0.16 -20.87 -1.53
N ALA A 266 0.21 -20.00 -2.45
CA ALA A 266 1.61 -19.77 -2.81
C ALA A 266 2.40 -19.12 -1.67
N CYS A 267 1.84 -18.05 -1.08
CA CYS A 267 2.52 -17.29 -0.02
C CYS A 267 2.63 -18.05 1.31
N ALA A 268 1.68 -18.93 1.63
CA ALA A 268 1.72 -19.75 2.86
C ALA A 268 2.94 -20.68 2.91
N LYS A 269 3.52 -21.04 1.77
CA LYS A 269 4.75 -21.84 1.67
C LYS A 269 6.03 -21.04 1.93
N ARG A 270 5.93 -19.72 2.08
CA ARG A 270 7.06 -18.78 2.14
C ARG A 270 7.08 -18.06 3.49
N GLY A 271 7.72 -18.66 4.50
CA GLY A 271 7.78 -18.12 5.87
C GLY A 271 8.39 -16.71 5.99
N TRP A 272 9.05 -16.22 4.94
CA TRP A 272 9.57 -14.85 4.87
C TRP A 272 8.52 -13.80 4.47
N VAL A 273 7.37 -14.21 3.88
CA VAL A 273 6.26 -13.29 3.57
C VAL A 273 5.51 -12.99 4.85
N ARG A 274 5.64 -11.76 5.35
CA ARG A 274 5.01 -11.32 6.61
C ARG A 274 3.53 -10.96 6.47
N GLY A 275 2.97 -10.97 5.28
CA GLY A 275 1.55 -10.74 5.04
C GLY A 275 1.26 -9.73 3.95
N PHE A 276 0.14 -9.04 4.09
CA PHE A 276 -0.44 -8.21 3.05
C PHE A 276 -1.12 -6.96 3.64
N MET A 277 -1.15 -5.87 2.87
CA MET A 277 -2.17 -4.84 2.90
C MET A 277 -3.02 -5.04 1.64
N LEU A 278 -4.11 -5.80 1.74
CA LEU A 278 -4.92 -6.11 0.57
C LEU A 278 -5.56 -4.85 -0.03
N TRP A 279 -5.60 -4.79 -1.32
CA TRP A 279 -6.18 -3.71 -2.10
C TRP A 279 -7.57 -4.11 -2.58
N ASP A 280 -8.66 -3.35 -2.35
CA ASP A 280 -8.74 -2.23 -1.41
C ASP A 280 -10.09 -2.27 -0.67
N TRP A 281 -10.29 -1.38 0.29
CA TRP A 281 -11.51 -1.26 1.07
C TRP A 281 -11.93 0.23 1.15
N PRO A 282 -13.06 0.62 0.52
CA PRO A 282 -13.46 2.02 0.46
C PRO A 282 -14.01 2.53 1.80
N ALA A 283 -13.90 3.85 2.02
CA ALA A 283 -14.47 4.51 3.20
C ALA A 283 -16.01 4.45 3.23
N ARG A 284 -16.65 4.26 2.09
CA ARG A 284 -18.09 4.05 1.96
C ARG A 284 -18.34 2.76 1.22
N LEU A 285 -18.97 1.81 1.89
CA LEU A 285 -19.32 0.52 1.29
C LEU A 285 -20.59 0.66 0.45
N TYR A 286 -20.66 -0.09 -0.64
CA TYR A 286 -21.89 -0.35 -1.36
C TYR A 286 -22.87 -1.18 -0.50
N ASP A 287 -24.13 -1.30 -0.92
CA ASP A 287 -25.07 -2.20 -0.26
C ASP A 287 -24.64 -3.67 -0.50
N ALA A 288 -24.70 -4.49 0.54
CA ALA A 288 -24.31 -5.90 0.43
C ALA A 288 -25.11 -6.68 -0.62
N SER A 289 -26.33 -6.28 -0.92
CA SER A 289 -27.16 -6.87 -1.99
C SER A 289 -26.61 -6.59 -3.39
N GLU A 290 -25.74 -5.58 -3.55
CA GLU A 290 -25.11 -5.20 -4.81
C GLU A 290 -23.75 -5.92 -5.02
N ALA A 291 -23.26 -6.67 -4.02
CA ALA A 291 -21.94 -7.28 -4.04
C ALA A 291 -21.67 -8.11 -5.31
N ALA A 292 -22.63 -8.93 -5.73
CA ALA A 292 -22.52 -9.77 -6.93
C ALA A 292 -22.42 -8.96 -8.24
N ALA A 293 -22.97 -7.75 -8.28
CA ALA A 293 -22.93 -6.85 -9.44
C ALA A 293 -21.70 -5.93 -9.40
N ASN A 294 -21.04 -5.78 -8.25
CA ASN A 294 -19.88 -4.92 -8.09
C ASN A 294 -18.62 -5.61 -8.63
N GLY A 295 -18.01 -5.05 -9.67
CA GLY A 295 -16.80 -5.58 -10.32
C GLY A 295 -15.49 -5.04 -9.78
N ASP A 296 -15.47 -4.30 -8.66
CA ASP A 296 -14.28 -3.66 -8.09
C ASP A 296 -13.45 -4.61 -7.21
N TYR A 297 -12.33 -4.10 -6.70
CA TYR A 297 -11.42 -4.82 -5.80
C TYR A 297 -12.06 -5.14 -4.45
N CYS A 298 -12.91 -4.25 -3.93
CA CYS A 298 -13.55 -4.45 -2.63
C CYS A 298 -14.30 -5.78 -2.57
N MET A 299 -13.98 -6.55 -1.55
CA MET A 299 -14.56 -7.89 -1.36
C MET A 299 -15.76 -7.92 -0.42
N TYR A 300 -16.25 -6.77 0.06
CA TYR A 300 -17.37 -6.70 0.97
C TYR A 300 -18.60 -7.44 0.41
N GLY A 301 -19.13 -8.38 1.17
CA GLY A 301 -20.28 -9.19 0.75
C GLY A 301 -19.99 -10.25 -0.35
N LYS A 302 -18.74 -10.39 -0.81
CA LYS A 302 -18.34 -11.32 -1.87
C LYS A 302 -17.70 -12.59 -1.32
N ALA A 303 -17.66 -13.64 -2.14
CA ALA A 303 -17.06 -14.94 -1.79
C ALA A 303 -15.57 -14.84 -1.39
N ALA A 304 -14.82 -13.89 -1.95
CA ALA A 304 -13.41 -13.65 -1.59
C ALA A 304 -13.22 -13.21 -0.13
N ALA A 305 -14.20 -12.54 0.47
CA ALA A 305 -14.14 -12.11 1.87
C ALA A 305 -13.98 -13.30 2.83
N GLU A 306 -14.65 -14.42 2.55
CA GLU A 306 -14.53 -15.63 3.37
C GLU A 306 -13.16 -16.29 3.22
N VAL A 307 -12.56 -16.25 2.01
CA VAL A 307 -11.19 -16.73 1.78
C VAL A 307 -10.20 -15.92 2.60
N VAL A 308 -10.31 -14.60 2.56
CA VAL A 308 -9.46 -13.69 3.36
C VAL A 308 -9.66 -13.93 4.86
N ARG A 309 -10.90 -14.01 5.31
CA ARG A 309 -11.22 -14.26 6.72
C ARG A 309 -10.57 -15.56 7.21
N ARG A 310 -10.72 -16.66 6.49
CA ARG A 310 -10.10 -17.94 6.84
C ARG A 310 -8.58 -17.83 6.92
N TYR A 311 -7.95 -17.18 5.97
CA TYR A 311 -6.50 -17.03 5.94
C TYR A 311 -5.99 -16.14 7.09
N TYR A 312 -6.69 -15.03 7.38
CA TYR A 312 -6.30 -14.10 8.43
C TYR A 312 -6.55 -14.63 9.84
N THR A 313 -7.52 -15.54 10.02
CA THR A 313 -7.83 -16.12 11.33
C THR A 313 -7.15 -17.48 11.60
N ALA A 314 -6.47 -18.06 10.61
CA ALA A 314 -5.89 -19.40 10.71
C ALA A 314 -4.70 -19.54 11.67
N GLY A 315 -4.18 -18.46 12.27
CA GLY A 315 -3.26 -18.50 13.40
C GLY A 315 -1.90 -19.20 13.18
N GLU A 316 -1.35 -19.22 11.98
CA GLU A 316 -0.04 -19.85 11.72
C GLU A 316 1.11 -19.04 12.33
N ALA A 317 1.96 -19.70 13.11
CA ALA A 317 3.19 -19.13 13.63
C ALA A 317 4.15 -18.81 12.46
N LEU A 318 4.58 -17.56 12.37
CA LEU A 318 5.54 -17.12 11.35
C LEU A 318 6.93 -17.71 11.60
N ALA A 319 7.56 -18.24 10.56
CA ALA A 319 8.98 -18.53 10.59
C ALA A 319 9.79 -17.23 10.82
N PRO A 320 10.95 -17.30 11.53
CA PRO A 320 11.82 -16.14 11.71
C PRO A 320 12.28 -15.60 10.34
N ALA A 321 12.55 -14.28 10.28
CA ALA A 321 13.13 -13.68 9.09
C ALA A 321 14.46 -14.39 8.73
N PRO A 322 14.76 -14.63 7.44
CA PRO A 322 16.03 -15.19 7.05
C PRO A 322 17.17 -14.26 7.52
N ALA A 323 18.24 -14.88 8.05
CA ALA A 323 19.43 -14.13 8.43
C ALA A 323 20.04 -13.45 7.20
N PRO A 324 20.64 -12.24 7.33
CA PRO A 324 21.33 -11.59 6.23
C PRO A 324 22.43 -12.52 5.69
N ALA A 325 22.56 -12.58 4.37
CA ALA A 325 23.68 -13.27 3.74
C ALA A 325 24.99 -12.61 4.20
N LYS A 326 25.94 -13.44 4.67
CA LYS A 326 27.27 -13.01 5.09
C LYS A 326 28.10 -12.54 3.89
#